data_820a97b52f8a0eae6a95bef4cbcb20e2
#
_entry.id   820a97b52f8a0eae6a95bef4cbcb20e2
#
_cell.length_a   1.000
_cell.length_b   1.000
_cell.length_c   1.000
_cell.angle_alpha   90.00
_cell.angle_beta   90.00
_cell.angle_gamma   90.00
#
_symmetry.space_group_name_H-M   'P 1'
#
loop_
_entity.id
_entity.type
_entity.pdbx_description
1 polymer ?
#
loop_
_entity_poly.entity_id
_entity_poly.type
_entity_poly.pdbx_seq_one_letter_code
_entity_poly.pdbx_strand_id
1 'polypeptide(L)'
;GLTTPTEKIQDTGRLQLPEEEHYPYGDFHPQCWIYRQYGGNHGWEDLADALRDSCNIYFYTMGHRLGIDKIDEYASLFGLGEYTGIELPEVKGYVAGPATSEALGVEWYGGNLLNAAIGQDNTQVTPLQLANYIVTLLNGGDHFVPHLLKSVKSSDYSETVYEQQPEVKNHIALDPANVEAVKRGMWEVANDPKSTVDQYLSNLAVEVGAKTGSAQVGSADKEADAVFTL
;
A
#
# COMPACT_ATOMS: atom_id res chain seq x y z
N GLY A 1 -19.83 -1.36 -7.15
CA GLY A 1 -18.38 -1.25 -6.91
C GLY A 1 -17.62 -1.18 -8.22
N LEU A 2 -16.37 -0.73 -8.17
CA LEU A 2 -15.48 -0.64 -9.34
C LEU A 2 -14.97 -2.01 -9.81
N THR A 3 -14.92 -2.97 -8.89
CA THR A 3 -14.45 -4.33 -9.11
C THR A 3 -15.04 -5.28 -8.05
N THR A 4 -14.79 -6.57 -8.23
CA THR A 4 -15.02 -7.60 -7.20
C THR A 4 -13.71 -8.32 -6.88
N PRO A 5 -13.53 -8.92 -5.69
CA PRO A 5 -12.30 -9.64 -5.34
C PRO A 5 -11.93 -10.77 -6.31
N THR A 6 -12.90 -11.30 -7.04
CA THR A 6 -12.75 -12.43 -7.97
C THR A 6 -12.73 -11.99 -9.44
N GLU A 7 -12.86 -10.69 -9.72
CA GLU A 7 -12.70 -10.19 -11.09
C GLU A 7 -11.27 -10.42 -11.56
N LYS A 8 -11.11 -11.03 -12.72
CA LYS A 8 -9.80 -11.31 -13.29
C LYS A 8 -9.41 -10.25 -14.31
N ILE A 9 -8.20 -9.73 -14.14
CA ILE A 9 -7.52 -8.83 -15.08
C ILE A 9 -6.40 -9.61 -15.77
N GLN A 10 -6.28 -9.44 -17.08
CA GLN A 10 -5.22 -10.09 -17.85
C GLN A 10 -3.94 -9.26 -17.82
N ASP A 11 -2.88 -9.81 -17.23
CA ASP A 11 -1.52 -9.30 -17.41
C ASP A 11 -0.90 -9.93 -18.66
N THR A 12 -0.64 -9.10 -19.67
CA THR A 12 0.10 -9.47 -20.89
C THR A 12 1.53 -8.89 -20.89
N GLY A 13 1.98 -8.39 -19.72
CA GLY A 13 3.28 -7.75 -19.54
C GLY A 13 3.28 -6.23 -19.69
N ARG A 14 2.32 -5.67 -20.42
CA ARG A 14 2.12 -4.23 -20.62
C ARG A 14 0.67 -3.86 -20.37
N LEU A 15 0.43 -2.69 -19.81
CA LEU A 15 -0.92 -2.17 -19.66
C LEU A 15 -1.56 -1.97 -21.04
N GLN A 16 -2.74 -2.55 -21.20
CA GLN A 16 -3.58 -2.40 -22.38
C GLN A 16 -4.92 -1.80 -21.96
N LEU A 17 -5.17 -0.57 -22.39
CA LEU A 17 -6.44 0.12 -22.23
C LEU A 17 -7.04 0.33 -23.61
N PRO A 18 -8.38 0.45 -23.75
CA PRO A 18 -9.02 0.90 -24.98
C PRO A 18 -8.38 2.21 -25.48
N GLU A 19 -8.31 2.41 -26.80
CA GLU A 19 -7.61 3.56 -27.38
C GLU A 19 -8.14 4.90 -26.86
N GLU A 20 -9.46 5.01 -26.66
CA GLU A 20 -10.13 6.18 -26.10
C GLU A 20 -9.74 6.46 -24.63
N GLU A 21 -9.32 5.44 -23.89
CA GLU A 21 -8.91 5.55 -22.49
C GLU A 21 -7.40 5.84 -22.32
N HIS A 22 -6.63 5.71 -23.41
CA HIS A 22 -5.20 6.01 -23.41
C HIS A 22 -4.89 7.52 -23.40
N TYR A 23 -5.84 8.35 -23.79
CA TYR A 23 -5.61 9.79 -23.97
C TYR A 23 -4.94 10.49 -22.77
N PRO A 24 -5.31 10.19 -21.50
CA PRO A 24 -4.65 10.85 -20.36
C PRO A 24 -3.17 10.46 -20.19
N TYR A 25 -2.73 9.37 -20.77
CA TYR A 25 -1.41 8.76 -20.57
C TYR A 25 -0.47 8.96 -21.77
N GLY A 26 -0.99 9.42 -22.92
CA GLY A 26 -0.21 9.57 -24.15
C GLY A 26 0.47 8.26 -24.56
N ASP A 27 1.76 8.33 -24.86
CA ASP A 27 2.57 7.16 -25.24
C ASP A 27 3.12 6.37 -24.04
N PHE A 28 2.63 6.64 -22.80
CA PHE A 28 3.06 5.93 -21.62
C PHE A 28 2.38 4.56 -21.51
N HIS A 29 3.13 3.50 -21.75
CA HIS A 29 2.70 2.11 -21.66
C HIS A 29 3.46 1.39 -20.54
N PRO A 30 2.99 1.50 -19.27
CA PRO A 30 3.69 0.91 -18.15
C PRO A 30 3.72 -0.62 -18.24
N GLN A 31 4.80 -1.20 -17.72
CA GLN A 31 5.09 -2.62 -17.81
C GLN A 31 5.01 -3.26 -16.43
N CYS A 32 4.59 -4.53 -16.38
CA CYS A 32 4.74 -5.35 -15.20
C CYS A 32 6.22 -5.62 -14.92
N TRP A 33 6.57 -5.78 -13.64
CA TRP A 33 7.96 -6.04 -13.24
C TRP A 33 8.51 -7.32 -13.87
N ILE A 34 7.71 -8.38 -13.96
CA ILE A 34 8.11 -9.66 -14.57
C ILE A 34 8.41 -9.52 -16.06
N TYR A 35 7.67 -8.63 -16.76
CA TYR A 35 7.93 -8.34 -18.16
C TYR A 35 9.25 -7.60 -18.33
N ARG A 36 9.52 -6.61 -17.47
CA ARG A 36 10.78 -5.83 -17.52
C ARG A 36 12.02 -6.69 -17.25
N GLN A 37 11.92 -7.65 -16.32
CA GLN A 37 13.06 -8.49 -15.93
C GLN A 37 13.26 -9.71 -16.82
N TYR A 38 12.14 -10.36 -17.24
CA TYR A 38 12.20 -11.70 -17.83
C TYR A 38 11.41 -11.81 -19.15
N GLY A 39 10.73 -10.75 -19.59
CA GLY A 39 9.85 -10.79 -20.76
C GLY A 39 8.57 -11.61 -20.58
N GLY A 40 8.25 -11.97 -19.32
CA GLY A 40 7.08 -12.79 -18.97
C GLY A 40 5.84 -11.96 -18.62
N ASN A 41 4.79 -12.64 -18.18
CA ASN A 41 3.55 -12.05 -17.66
C ASN A 41 2.94 -12.99 -16.63
N HIS A 42 1.97 -12.48 -15.81
CA HIS A 42 1.28 -13.29 -14.80
C HIS A 42 0.03 -13.98 -15.36
N GLY A 43 -0.48 -13.55 -16.53
CA GLY A 43 -1.71 -14.10 -17.09
C GLY A 43 -2.96 -13.49 -16.46
N TRP A 44 -3.91 -14.34 -16.06
CA TRP A 44 -5.17 -13.90 -15.46
C TRP A 44 -5.08 -13.85 -13.93
N GLU A 45 -5.14 -12.64 -13.38
CA GLU A 45 -4.97 -12.35 -11.96
C GLU A 45 -6.28 -11.83 -11.36
N ASP A 46 -6.73 -12.40 -10.25
CA ASP A 46 -7.68 -11.75 -9.34
C ASP A 46 -6.94 -10.95 -8.25
N LEU A 47 -7.66 -10.38 -7.29
CA LEU A 47 -7.03 -9.55 -6.25
C LEU A 47 -5.98 -10.32 -5.43
N ALA A 48 -6.27 -11.57 -5.05
CA ALA A 48 -5.36 -12.35 -4.23
C ALA A 48 -4.12 -12.77 -5.02
N ASP A 49 -4.31 -13.26 -6.25
CA ASP A 49 -3.21 -13.56 -7.18
C ASP A 49 -2.32 -12.32 -7.39
N ALA A 50 -2.94 -11.17 -7.68
CA ALA A 50 -2.22 -9.91 -7.95
C ALA A 50 -1.43 -9.38 -6.73
N LEU A 51 -1.92 -9.60 -5.51
CA LEU A 51 -1.17 -9.29 -4.29
C LEU A 51 0.01 -10.24 -4.11
N ARG A 52 -0.21 -11.57 -4.32
CA ARG A 52 0.84 -12.59 -4.25
C ARG A 52 1.97 -12.31 -5.23
N ASP A 53 1.62 -12.05 -6.49
CA ASP A 53 2.58 -11.91 -7.58
C ASP A 53 3.08 -10.46 -7.75
N SER A 54 2.56 -9.52 -6.93
CA SER A 54 2.83 -8.08 -7.04
C SER A 54 2.58 -7.56 -8.47
N CYS A 55 1.47 -7.97 -9.08
CA CYS A 55 1.17 -7.68 -10.48
C CYS A 55 0.88 -6.21 -10.72
N ASN A 56 1.80 -5.49 -11.34
CA ASN A 56 1.63 -4.06 -11.62
C ASN A 56 0.43 -3.80 -12.54
N ILE A 57 0.18 -4.66 -13.53
CA ILE A 57 -0.91 -4.46 -14.50
C ILE A 57 -2.28 -4.48 -13.81
N TYR A 58 -2.46 -5.38 -12.83
CA TYR A 58 -3.69 -5.40 -12.03
C TYR A 58 -3.90 -4.05 -11.34
N PHE A 59 -2.89 -3.55 -10.62
CA PHE A 59 -3.00 -2.32 -9.84
C PHE A 59 -3.03 -1.06 -10.72
N TYR A 60 -2.35 -1.02 -11.86
CA TYR A 60 -2.52 0.05 -12.85
C TYR A 60 -3.96 0.12 -13.34
N THR A 61 -4.57 -1.03 -13.67
CA THR A 61 -5.97 -1.10 -14.11
C THR A 61 -6.92 -0.64 -13.01
N MET A 62 -6.69 -1.04 -11.76
CA MET A 62 -7.50 -0.59 -10.63
C MET A 62 -7.31 0.91 -10.37
N GLY A 63 -6.09 1.42 -10.43
CA GLY A 63 -5.79 2.84 -10.27
C GLY A 63 -6.45 3.69 -11.35
N HIS A 64 -6.41 3.23 -12.61
CA HIS A 64 -7.11 3.88 -13.72
C HIS A 64 -8.63 3.98 -13.46
N ARG A 65 -9.26 2.89 -13.02
CA ARG A 65 -10.70 2.87 -12.71
C ARG A 65 -11.07 3.72 -11.49
N LEU A 66 -10.18 3.78 -10.50
CA LEU A 66 -10.43 4.47 -9.23
C LEU A 66 -10.24 5.98 -9.36
N GLY A 67 -9.20 6.39 -10.09
CA GLY A 67 -8.76 7.78 -10.20
C GLY A 67 -7.98 8.28 -9.00
N ILE A 68 -7.22 9.36 -9.20
CA ILE A 68 -6.30 9.89 -8.17
C ILE A 68 -7.04 10.43 -6.94
N ASP A 69 -8.19 11.06 -7.12
CA ASP A 69 -8.95 11.66 -6.01
C ASP A 69 -9.36 10.62 -4.96
N LYS A 70 -9.73 9.41 -5.43
CA LYS A 70 -10.09 8.32 -4.51
C LYS A 70 -8.86 7.67 -3.87
N ILE A 71 -7.75 7.59 -4.58
CA ILE A 71 -6.48 7.12 -4.02
C ILE A 71 -6.05 8.06 -2.89
N ASP A 72 -6.06 9.37 -3.11
CA ASP A 72 -5.69 10.39 -2.13
C ASP A 72 -6.64 10.39 -0.92
N GLU A 73 -7.96 10.29 -1.16
CA GLU A 73 -8.96 10.21 -0.11
C GLU A 73 -8.67 9.04 0.84
N TYR A 74 -8.51 7.83 0.30
CA TYR A 74 -8.26 6.65 1.12
C TYR A 74 -6.87 6.65 1.74
N ALA A 75 -5.83 7.12 1.04
CA ALA A 75 -4.51 7.26 1.60
C ALA A 75 -4.52 8.16 2.85
N SER A 76 -5.20 9.30 2.79
CA SER A 76 -5.36 10.20 3.93
C SER A 76 -6.18 9.57 5.06
N LEU A 77 -7.27 8.86 4.76
CA LEU A 77 -8.08 8.15 5.77
C LEU A 77 -7.25 7.10 6.52
N PHE A 78 -6.34 6.40 5.83
CA PHE A 78 -5.41 5.45 6.43
C PHE A 78 -4.17 6.11 7.05
N GLY A 79 -4.06 7.45 7.03
CA GLY A 79 -3.00 8.23 7.66
C GLY A 79 -1.69 8.29 6.88
N LEU A 80 -1.68 7.89 5.61
CA LEU A 80 -0.50 8.04 4.74
C LEU A 80 -0.34 9.51 4.34
N GLY A 81 0.88 10.03 4.42
CA GLY A 81 1.16 11.44 4.17
C GLY A 81 0.62 12.39 5.26
N GLU A 82 0.25 11.86 6.43
CA GLU A 82 -0.27 12.62 7.57
C GLU A 82 0.61 12.44 8.81
N TYR A 83 0.58 13.41 9.75
CA TYR A 83 1.19 13.20 11.06
C TYR A 83 0.43 12.12 11.82
N THR A 84 1.17 11.17 12.40
CA THR A 84 0.56 10.08 13.20
C THR A 84 0.07 10.59 14.55
N GLY A 85 0.69 11.63 15.07
CA GLY A 85 0.41 12.21 16.41
C GLY A 85 1.19 11.56 17.53
N ILE A 86 2.20 10.73 17.23
CA ILE A 86 3.12 10.19 18.25
C ILE A 86 3.84 11.32 18.98
N GLU A 87 4.23 11.13 20.23
CA GLU A 87 4.86 12.15 21.10
C GLU A 87 6.27 12.56 20.66
N LEU A 88 6.79 11.98 19.57
CA LEU A 88 8.12 12.32 19.02
C LEU A 88 8.01 13.29 17.85
N PRO A 89 9.09 14.01 17.54
CA PRO A 89 9.17 14.75 16.27
C PRO A 89 8.99 13.82 15.09
N GLU A 90 8.09 14.18 14.17
CA GLU A 90 7.77 13.39 12.99
C GLU A 90 7.94 14.20 11.70
N VAL A 91 8.09 13.46 10.59
CA VAL A 91 7.92 13.99 9.23
C VAL A 91 6.60 13.46 8.66
N LYS A 92 5.89 14.35 7.97
CA LYS A 92 4.58 14.02 7.39
C LYS A 92 4.69 13.09 6.17
N GLY A 93 5.75 13.25 5.36
CA GLY A 93 5.85 12.60 4.06
C GLY A 93 4.87 13.18 3.03
N TYR A 94 4.62 12.42 1.96
CA TYR A 94 3.77 12.81 0.83
C TYR A 94 3.05 11.59 0.26
N VAL A 95 1.84 11.79 -0.25
CA VAL A 95 1.17 10.85 -1.17
C VAL A 95 1.17 11.50 -2.56
N ALA A 96 1.51 10.74 -3.59
CA ALA A 96 1.57 11.24 -4.96
C ALA A 96 0.19 11.68 -5.43
N GLY A 97 0.10 12.90 -5.94
CA GLY A 97 -1.12 13.50 -6.45
C GLY A 97 -0.84 14.88 -7.02
N PRO A 98 -1.83 15.51 -7.69
CA PRO A 98 -1.67 16.85 -8.26
C PRO A 98 -1.25 17.89 -7.23
N ALA A 99 -1.86 17.87 -6.03
CA ALA A 99 -1.54 18.81 -4.95
C ALA A 99 -0.10 18.64 -4.42
N THR A 100 0.34 17.38 -4.29
CA THR A 100 1.73 17.09 -3.91
C THR A 100 2.72 17.54 -4.97
N SER A 101 2.41 17.31 -6.24
CA SER A 101 3.25 17.76 -7.36
C SER A 101 3.35 19.28 -7.41
N GLU A 102 2.26 20.01 -7.22
CA GLU A 102 2.24 21.47 -7.10
C GLU A 102 3.11 21.95 -5.92
N ALA A 103 2.97 21.33 -4.75
CA ALA A 103 3.74 21.69 -3.56
C ALA A 103 5.25 21.43 -3.73
N LEU A 104 5.63 20.43 -4.51
CA LEU A 104 7.02 20.10 -4.84
C LEU A 104 7.56 20.88 -6.04
N GLY A 105 6.73 21.66 -6.75
CA GLY A 105 7.11 22.42 -7.93
C GLY A 105 7.41 21.54 -9.15
N VAL A 106 6.80 20.36 -9.23
CA VAL A 106 6.91 19.43 -10.36
C VAL A 106 5.57 19.31 -11.09
N GLU A 107 5.62 18.98 -12.37
CA GLU A 107 4.41 18.87 -13.18
C GLU A 107 3.74 17.51 -12.97
N TRP A 108 2.41 17.50 -12.89
CA TRP A 108 1.59 16.27 -12.83
C TRP A 108 1.09 15.90 -14.23
N TYR A 109 1.42 14.69 -14.66
CA TYR A 109 0.98 14.12 -15.93
C TYR A 109 0.02 12.96 -15.69
N GLY A 110 -0.80 12.62 -16.68
CA GLY A 110 -1.74 11.50 -16.58
C GLY A 110 -1.08 10.18 -16.16
N GLY A 111 0.12 9.89 -16.67
CA GLY A 111 0.89 8.69 -16.32
C GLY A 111 1.29 8.58 -14.84
N ASN A 112 1.35 9.70 -14.10
CA ASN A 112 1.65 9.70 -12.69
C ASN A 112 0.59 8.97 -11.86
N LEU A 113 -0.69 9.02 -12.27
CA LEU A 113 -1.76 8.23 -11.64
C LEU A 113 -1.44 6.74 -11.60
N LEU A 114 -0.94 6.18 -12.70
CA LEU A 114 -0.62 4.76 -12.78
C LEU A 114 0.54 4.41 -11.84
N ASN A 115 1.57 5.27 -11.79
CA ASN A 115 2.69 5.09 -10.86
C ASN A 115 2.23 5.22 -9.40
N ALA A 116 1.38 6.21 -9.08
CA ALA A 116 0.80 6.38 -7.75
C ALA A 116 0.00 5.15 -7.30
N ALA A 117 -0.73 4.51 -8.22
CA ALA A 117 -1.52 3.30 -7.94
C ALA A 117 -0.70 2.09 -7.49
N ILE A 118 0.60 2.08 -7.74
CA ILE A 118 1.53 1.05 -7.24
C ILE A 118 2.46 1.57 -6.14
N GLY A 119 2.16 2.74 -5.55
CA GLY A 119 2.96 3.34 -4.47
C GLY A 119 4.27 3.98 -4.91
N GLN A 120 4.41 4.27 -6.20
CA GLN A 120 5.55 4.98 -6.79
C GLN A 120 5.26 6.47 -6.98
N ASP A 121 6.00 7.15 -7.85
CA ASP A 121 5.94 8.58 -8.06
C ASP A 121 6.49 9.37 -6.85
N ASN A 122 5.85 10.45 -6.46
CA ASN A 122 6.25 11.30 -5.34
C ASN A 122 5.75 10.78 -3.97
N THR A 123 5.30 9.52 -3.89
CA THR A 123 4.87 8.92 -2.61
C THR A 123 6.07 8.68 -1.70
N GLN A 124 6.07 9.30 -0.53
CA GLN A 124 7.05 9.13 0.53
C GLN A 124 6.33 9.04 1.87
N VAL A 125 6.36 7.88 2.50
CA VAL A 125 5.68 7.61 3.77
C VAL A 125 6.66 7.07 4.81
N THR A 126 6.35 7.27 6.08
CA THR A 126 7.20 6.76 7.15
C THR A 126 6.89 5.29 7.47
N PRO A 127 7.85 4.52 7.99
CA PRO A 127 7.58 3.16 8.46
C PRO A 127 6.47 3.08 9.52
N LEU A 128 6.33 4.12 10.36
CA LEU A 128 5.26 4.18 11.35
C LEU A 128 3.88 4.34 10.71
N GLN A 129 3.78 5.16 9.66
CA GLN A 129 2.54 5.29 8.87
C GLN A 129 2.17 3.96 8.21
N LEU A 130 3.15 3.22 7.64
CA LEU A 130 2.90 1.90 7.06
C LEU A 130 2.44 0.88 8.10
N ALA A 131 3.05 0.86 9.28
CA ALA A 131 2.62 -0.02 10.37
C ALA A 131 1.20 0.32 10.84
N ASN A 132 0.90 1.61 11.03
CA ASN A 132 -0.42 2.06 11.49
C ASN A 132 -1.52 1.81 10.46
N TYR A 133 -1.21 2.00 9.17
CA TYR A 133 -2.13 1.67 8.07
C TYR A 133 -2.53 0.18 8.09
N ILE A 134 -1.58 -0.73 8.28
CA ILE A 134 -1.86 -2.17 8.37
C ILE A 134 -2.70 -2.50 9.61
N VAL A 135 -2.37 -1.91 10.77
CA VAL A 135 -3.18 -2.05 11.99
C VAL A 135 -4.61 -1.59 11.72
N THR A 136 -4.80 -0.44 11.09
CA THR A 136 -6.13 0.11 10.74
C THR A 136 -6.92 -0.83 9.82
N LEU A 137 -6.27 -1.41 8.81
CA LEU A 137 -6.89 -2.37 7.91
C LEU A 137 -7.35 -3.63 8.66
N LEU A 138 -6.50 -4.15 9.57
CA LEU A 138 -6.72 -5.45 10.20
C LEU A 138 -7.65 -5.41 11.42
N ASN A 139 -7.81 -4.25 12.06
CA ASN A 139 -8.63 -4.08 13.26
C ASN A 139 -10.10 -3.68 12.97
N GLY A 140 -10.48 -3.60 11.70
CA GLY A 140 -11.83 -3.21 11.29
C GLY A 140 -12.01 -1.73 10.96
N GLY A 141 -10.93 -0.98 10.78
CA GLY A 141 -10.95 0.41 10.30
C GLY A 141 -10.69 1.49 11.35
N ASP A 142 -10.39 1.13 12.58
CA ASP A 142 -10.03 2.11 13.61
C ASP A 142 -8.57 2.57 13.43
N HIS A 143 -8.39 3.82 13.04
CA HIS A 143 -7.09 4.44 12.90
C HIS A 143 -6.68 5.07 14.24
N PHE A 144 -5.74 4.43 14.93
CA PHE A 144 -5.26 4.87 16.23
C PHE A 144 -4.14 5.90 16.13
N VAL A 145 -4.09 6.79 17.15
CA VAL A 145 -2.90 7.60 17.42
C VAL A 145 -1.87 6.70 18.13
N PRO A 146 -0.70 6.43 17.52
CA PRO A 146 0.34 5.65 18.19
C PRO A 146 0.95 6.45 19.35
N HIS A 147 1.33 5.77 20.42
CA HIS A 147 1.95 6.40 21.59
C HIS A 147 3.04 5.50 22.19
N LEU A 148 4.02 6.11 22.86
CA LEU A 148 5.13 5.44 23.53
C LEU A 148 4.87 5.30 25.03
N LEU A 149 4.23 6.30 25.65
CA LEU A 149 3.90 6.27 27.05
C LEU A 149 2.72 5.31 27.29
N LYS A 150 2.98 4.19 27.95
CA LYS A 150 1.93 3.23 28.34
C LYS A 150 1.31 3.61 29.69
N SER A 151 2.16 3.82 30.70
CA SER A 151 1.68 4.16 32.05
C SER A 151 2.78 4.82 32.88
N VAL A 152 2.35 5.57 33.88
CA VAL A 152 3.22 6.12 34.95
C VAL A 152 2.81 5.49 36.25
N LYS A 153 3.77 4.97 36.99
CA LYS A 153 3.56 4.36 38.32
C LYS A 153 4.19 5.21 39.43
N SER A 154 3.69 5.03 40.64
CA SER A 154 4.34 5.59 41.86
C SER A 154 5.77 5.06 41.99
N SER A 155 6.60 5.75 42.78
CA SER A 155 8.02 5.40 42.95
C SER A 155 8.24 4.00 43.55
N ASP A 156 7.27 3.49 44.31
CA ASP A 156 7.26 2.14 44.90
C ASP A 156 6.49 1.10 44.08
N TYR A 157 5.98 1.51 42.86
CA TYR A 157 5.19 0.68 41.94
C TYR A 157 3.84 0.19 42.51
N SER A 158 3.39 0.71 43.63
CA SER A 158 2.13 0.29 44.29
C SER A 158 0.89 0.80 43.57
N GLU A 159 0.99 1.96 42.89
CA GLU A 159 -0.13 2.61 42.22
C GLU A 159 0.21 2.97 40.77
N THR A 160 -0.80 2.87 39.89
CA THR A 160 -0.74 3.44 38.55
C THR A 160 -1.28 4.87 38.60
N VAL A 161 -0.39 5.85 38.48
CA VAL A 161 -0.70 7.29 38.54
C VAL A 161 -1.37 7.77 37.24
N TYR A 162 -0.97 7.17 36.11
CA TYR A 162 -1.50 7.48 34.81
C TYR A 162 -1.45 6.21 33.91
N GLU A 163 -2.47 6.02 33.10
CA GLU A 163 -2.50 4.98 32.09
C GLU A 163 -3.04 5.56 30.79
N GLN A 164 -2.24 5.44 29.72
CA GLN A 164 -2.63 5.90 28.41
C GLN A 164 -3.77 5.04 27.89
N GLN A 165 -4.84 5.70 27.50
CA GLN A 165 -5.96 5.03 26.82
C GLN A 165 -5.77 5.09 25.31
N PRO A 166 -6.19 4.05 24.55
CA PRO A 166 -6.18 4.09 23.10
C PRO A 166 -7.01 5.27 22.60
N GLU A 167 -6.44 6.04 21.67
CA GLU A 167 -7.10 7.17 21.02
C GLU A 167 -7.36 6.82 19.54
N VAL A 168 -8.64 6.80 19.16
CA VAL A 168 -9.04 6.61 17.75
C VAL A 168 -9.09 7.98 17.08
N LYS A 169 -8.21 8.20 16.11
CA LYS A 169 -8.16 9.43 15.31
C LYS A 169 -9.34 9.53 14.34
N ASN A 170 -9.64 8.43 13.65
CA ASN A 170 -10.80 8.28 12.77
C ASN A 170 -11.16 6.80 12.59
N HIS A 171 -12.37 6.55 12.11
CA HIS A 171 -12.85 5.22 11.75
C HIS A 171 -13.17 5.17 10.26
N ILE A 172 -12.67 4.15 9.56
CA ILE A 172 -12.94 3.89 8.16
C ILE A 172 -13.97 2.75 8.09
N ALA A 173 -15.12 3.02 7.49
CA ALA A 173 -16.15 1.98 7.28
C ALA A 173 -15.66 1.00 6.18
N LEU A 174 -14.96 -0.05 6.58
CA LEU A 174 -14.45 -1.10 5.70
C LEU A 174 -15.50 -2.20 5.56
N ASP A 175 -15.74 -2.64 4.31
CA ASP A 175 -16.53 -3.84 4.07
C ASP A 175 -15.71 -5.08 4.51
N PRO A 176 -16.21 -5.90 5.45
CA PRO A 176 -15.49 -7.08 5.93
C PRO A 176 -15.10 -8.06 4.81
N ALA A 177 -15.93 -8.20 3.77
CA ALA A 177 -15.62 -9.08 2.65
C ALA A 177 -14.41 -8.58 1.84
N ASN A 178 -14.26 -7.25 1.70
CA ASN A 178 -13.10 -6.65 1.04
C ASN A 178 -11.84 -6.80 1.90
N VAL A 179 -11.96 -6.63 3.22
CA VAL A 179 -10.82 -6.84 4.16
C VAL A 179 -10.34 -8.30 4.11
N GLU A 180 -11.27 -9.26 4.14
CA GLU A 180 -10.92 -10.68 4.04
C GLU A 180 -10.29 -11.04 2.69
N ALA A 181 -10.72 -10.41 1.60
CA ALA A 181 -10.09 -10.60 0.29
C ALA A 181 -8.63 -10.10 0.26
N VAL A 182 -8.35 -8.94 0.89
CA VAL A 182 -6.98 -8.44 1.03
C VAL A 182 -6.15 -9.34 1.94
N LYS A 183 -6.68 -9.75 3.10
CA LYS A 183 -6.01 -10.69 4.00
C LYS A 183 -5.66 -12.00 3.31
N ARG A 184 -6.57 -12.53 2.50
CA ARG A 184 -6.31 -13.72 1.70
C ARG A 184 -5.11 -13.52 0.77
N GLY A 185 -5.07 -12.41 0.03
CA GLY A 185 -3.94 -12.09 -0.85
C GLY A 185 -2.62 -11.96 -0.07
N MET A 186 -2.63 -11.31 1.10
CA MET A 186 -1.46 -11.23 1.98
C MET A 186 -1.05 -12.60 2.51
N TRP A 187 -2.01 -13.46 2.83
CA TRP A 187 -1.73 -14.84 3.23
C TRP A 187 -1.06 -15.62 2.09
N GLU A 188 -1.55 -15.48 0.87
CA GLU A 188 -0.98 -16.15 -0.32
C GLU A 188 0.47 -15.66 -0.58
N VAL A 189 0.80 -14.40 -0.33
CA VAL A 189 2.19 -13.92 -0.39
C VAL A 189 3.11 -14.74 0.53
N ALA A 190 2.66 -15.06 1.73
CA ALA A 190 3.49 -15.74 2.74
C ALA A 190 3.49 -17.27 2.62
N ASN A 191 2.43 -17.89 2.08
CA ASN A 191 2.18 -19.31 2.22
C ASN A 191 1.93 -20.06 0.89
N ASP A 192 1.62 -19.38 -0.23
CA ASP A 192 1.43 -20.04 -1.53
C ASP A 192 2.79 -20.41 -2.13
N PRO A 193 3.03 -21.67 -2.52
CA PRO A 193 4.29 -22.11 -3.17
C PRO A 193 4.65 -21.37 -4.47
N LYS A 194 3.71 -20.65 -5.07
CA LYS A 194 3.97 -19.79 -6.23
C LYS A 194 4.61 -18.46 -5.84
N SER A 195 4.47 -18.05 -4.57
CA SER A 195 5.06 -16.81 -4.07
C SER A 195 6.59 -16.90 -4.08
N THR A 196 7.23 -15.76 -4.33
CA THR A 196 8.70 -15.67 -4.30
C THR A 196 9.28 -15.69 -2.89
N VAL A 197 8.45 -15.52 -1.86
CA VAL A 197 8.89 -15.40 -0.45
C VAL A 197 8.34 -16.49 0.47
N ASP A 198 7.48 -17.39 0.00
CA ASP A 198 6.88 -18.48 0.78
C ASP A 198 7.94 -19.35 1.48
N GLN A 199 9.04 -19.65 0.80
CA GLN A 199 10.15 -20.43 1.34
C GLN A 199 10.76 -19.85 2.62
N TYR A 200 10.60 -18.56 2.89
CA TYR A 200 11.10 -17.87 4.08
C TYR A 200 10.06 -17.75 5.19
N LEU A 201 8.77 -17.84 4.86
CA LEU A 201 7.67 -17.50 5.75
C LEU A 201 6.78 -18.69 6.12
N SER A 202 6.59 -19.64 5.21
CA SER A 202 5.66 -20.78 5.39
C SER A 202 6.03 -21.72 6.54
N ASN A 203 7.27 -21.68 7.05
CA ASN A 203 7.74 -22.52 8.15
C ASN A 203 7.80 -21.78 9.50
N LEU A 204 7.23 -20.59 9.61
CA LEU A 204 7.17 -19.88 10.88
C LEU A 204 6.24 -20.58 11.87
N ALA A 205 6.52 -20.43 13.17
CA ALA A 205 5.69 -21.03 14.24
C ALA A 205 4.28 -20.40 14.34
N VAL A 206 4.08 -19.25 13.71
CA VAL A 206 2.81 -18.54 13.61
C VAL A 206 2.45 -18.35 12.15
N GLU A 207 1.16 -18.40 11.86
CA GLU A 207 0.65 -18.10 10.53
C GLU A 207 0.71 -16.59 10.29
N VAL A 208 1.24 -16.19 9.15
CA VAL A 208 1.45 -14.78 8.78
C VAL A 208 0.90 -14.47 7.39
N GLY A 209 0.50 -13.22 7.22
CA GLY A 209 0.26 -12.63 5.90
C GLY A 209 1.33 -11.57 5.64
N ALA A 210 1.72 -11.38 4.39
CA ALA A 210 2.79 -10.47 4.05
C ALA A 210 2.52 -9.65 2.78
N LYS A 211 3.27 -8.57 2.61
CA LYS A 211 3.39 -7.87 1.33
C LYS A 211 4.80 -7.31 1.16
N THR A 212 5.41 -7.64 0.04
CA THR A 212 6.71 -7.09 -0.37
C THR A 212 6.52 -5.81 -1.17
N GLY A 213 7.45 -4.89 -1.06
CA GLY A 213 7.54 -3.68 -1.87
C GLY A 213 8.99 -3.39 -2.25
N SER A 214 9.20 -2.89 -3.46
CA SER A 214 10.48 -2.37 -3.92
C SER A 214 10.26 -0.97 -4.45
N ALA A 215 10.67 0.03 -3.68
CA ALA A 215 10.52 1.43 -4.03
C ALA A 215 11.80 1.94 -4.72
N GLN A 216 11.67 2.39 -5.96
CA GLN A 216 12.78 3.07 -6.63
C GLN A 216 12.89 4.49 -6.11
N VAL A 217 14.06 4.83 -5.53
CA VAL A 217 14.34 6.16 -4.96
C VAL A 217 15.50 6.83 -5.71
N GLY A 218 15.28 8.06 -6.13
CA GLY A 218 16.30 8.88 -6.79
C GLY A 218 16.60 8.43 -8.23
N SER A 219 17.88 8.44 -8.61
CA SER A 219 18.32 8.10 -9.98
C SER A 219 18.32 6.58 -10.23
N ALA A 220 18.23 6.19 -11.50
CA ALA A 220 18.11 4.77 -11.94
C ALA A 220 19.31 3.88 -11.55
N ASP A 221 20.42 4.48 -11.12
CA ASP A 221 21.64 3.83 -10.66
C ASP A 221 21.69 3.57 -9.15
N LYS A 222 20.65 3.98 -8.39
CA LYS A 222 20.52 3.65 -6.98
C LYS A 222 19.76 2.35 -6.78
N GLU A 223 20.15 1.60 -5.77
CA GLU A 223 19.37 0.43 -5.33
C GLU A 223 18.00 0.87 -4.81
N ALA A 224 17.00 0.03 -5.06
CA ALA A 224 15.64 0.27 -4.57
C ALA A 224 15.57 0.01 -3.06
N ASP A 225 14.76 0.81 -2.36
CA ASP A 225 14.42 0.52 -0.96
C ASP A 225 13.51 -0.70 -0.90
N ALA A 226 13.86 -1.66 -0.06
CA ALA A 226 13.03 -2.83 0.20
C ALA A 226 12.10 -2.55 1.39
N VAL A 227 10.80 -2.71 1.17
CA VAL A 227 9.77 -2.62 2.21
C VAL A 227 9.12 -3.98 2.36
N PHE A 228 8.96 -4.41 3.60
CA PHE A 228 8.30 -5.66 3.93
C PHE A 228 7.29 -5.42 5.05
N THR A 229 6.05 -5.82 4.82
CA THR A 229 4.96 -5.78 5.80
C THR A 229 4.56 -7.21 6.12
N LEU A 230 4.41 -7.49 7.40
CA LEU A 230 4.08 -8.81 7.93
C LEU A 230 2.95 -8.65 8.93
#